data_015e476c49f3d347d603cfd0b55de526
#
_entry.id   015e476c49f3d347d603cfd0b55de526
#
_cell.length_a   1.000
_cell.length_b   1.000
_cell.length_c   1.000
_cell.angle_alpha   90.00
_cell.angle_beta   90.00
_cell.angle_gamma   90.00
#
_symmetry.space_group_name_H-M   'P 1'
#
loop_
_entity.id
_entity.type
_entity.pdbx_description
1 polymer ?
#
loop_
_entity_poly.entity_id
_entity_poly.type
_entity_poly.pdbx_seq_one_letter_code
_entity_poly.pdbx_strand_id
1 'polypeptide(L)'
;NCVGVCGRDLQKLADESRFEKYQADVTNIVQLQNVIQQFVGERALSLLINCAGSYAEDVADDISYEEAVAMLQTNIMGAVNCLEVGRKAMCHTGGQIVLLASISGILDYPESSLYTKTKRSVIQIADAYRRALRPYGIAITTIAPGYVNTQKLRDLNHNDLSKKPFLVTEAQAVREITQAITEKKALLLFPKQMKWLMRFLSYMPSFVLSKIMYKKAHYMKK
;
A
#
# COMPACT_ATOMS: atom_id res chain seq x y z
N ASN A 1 6.41 19.17 14.73
CA ASN A 1 5.39 18.47 13.94
C ASN A 1 4.73 17.43 14.85
N CYS A 2 3.39 17.38 14.87
CA CYS A 2 2.61 16.37 15.56
C CYS A 2 2.40 15.17 14.66
N VAL A 3 2.44 13.96 15.21
CA VAL A 3 2.26 12.71 14.46
C VAL A 3 1.19 11.87 15.15
N GLY A 4 0.09 11.59 14.44
CA GLY A 4 -0.92 10.63 14.86
C GLY A 4 -0.68 9.27 14.22
N VAL A 5 -0.78 8.21 15.00
CA VAL A 5 -0.74 6.83 14.53
C VAL A 5 -2.09 6.16 14.82
N CYS A 6 -2.61 5.44 13.83
CA CYS A 6 -3.94 4.86 13.90
C CYS A 6 -3.93 3.39 13.50
N GLY A 7 -4.67 2.55 14.21
CA GLY A 7 -4.83 1.15 13.90
C GLY A 7 -5.98 0.51 14.65
N ARG A 8 -6.32 -0.73 14.28
CA ARG A 8 -7.41 -1.50 14.93
C ARG A 8 -7.07 -1.91 16.36
N ASP A 9 -5.81 -2.09 16.65
CA ASP A 9 -5.29 -2.55 17.94
C ASP A 9 -4.22 -1.55 18.41
N LEU A 10 -4.53 -0.81 19.48
CA LEU A 10 -3.64 0.19 20.06
C LEU A 10 -2.35 -0.40 20.60
N GLN A 11 -2.36 -1.65 21.08
CA GLN A 11 -1.18 -2.31 21.65
C GLN A 11 -0.13 -2.64 20.58
N LYS A 12 -0.55 -2.75 19.31
CA LYS A 12 0.35 -2.99 18.17
C LYS A 12 0.92 -1.71 17.56
N LEU A 13 0.47 -0.56 18.01
CA LEU A 13 1.02 0.72 17.54
C LEU A 13 2.35 1.03 18.24
N ALA A 14 3.26 1.66 17.49
CA ALA A 14 4.55 2.05 18.02
C ALA A 14 4.41 2.87 19.30
N ASP A 15 5.17 2.50 20.32
CA ASP A 15 5.15 3.15 21.62
C ASP A 15 6.25 4.21 21.72
N GLU A 16 5.98 5.37 21.12
CA GLU A 16 6.85 6.54 21.21
C GLU A 16 6.05 7.69 21.82
N SER A 17 6.62 8.35 22.80
CA SER A 17 5.99 9.45 23.57
C SER A 17 5.55 10.65 22.72
N ARG A 18 6.10 10.77 21.51
CA ARG A 18 5.77 11.83 20.54
C ARG A 18 4.57 11.49 19.64
N PHE A 19 4.00 10.27 19.73
CA PHE A 19 2.88 9.85 18.90
C PHE A 19 1.56 9.93 19.66
N GLU A 20 0.57 10.56 19.04
CA GLU A 20 -0.82 10.47 19.48
C GLU A 20 -1.42 9.19 18.87
N LYS A 21 -1.95 8.29 19.73
CA LYS A 21 -2.48 6.99 19.32
C LYS A 21 -3.99 7.01 19.22
N TYR A 22 -4.51 6.48 18.13
CA TYR A 22 -5.94 6.43 17.85
C TYR A 22 -6.37 5.01 17.41
N GLN A 23 -7.57 4.62 17.80
CA GLN A 23 -8.16 3.35 17.35
C GLN A 23 -9.16 3.60 16.24
N ALA A 24 -8.93 3.02 15.07
CA ALA A 24 -9.91 2.96 13.98
C ALA A 24 -9.62 1.81 13.03
N ASP A 25 -10.67 1.28 12.42
CA ASP A 25 -10.57 0.38 11.28
C ASP A 25 -10.64 1.21 9.99
N VAL A 26 -9.67 1.00 9.10
CA VAL A 26 -9.61 1.67 7.79
C VAL A 26 -10.83 1.37 6.92
N THR A 27 -11.53 0.27 7.18
CA THR A 27 -12.77 -0.10 6.48
C THR A 27 -13.99 0.69 6.96
N ASN A 28 -13.90 1.34 8.12
CA ASN A 28 -14.96 2.17 8.71
C ASN A 28 -14.66 3.66 8.50
N ILE A 29 -15.29 4.25 7.49
CA ILE A 29 -15.06 5.66 7.13
C ILE A 29 -15.43 6.63 8.26
N VAL A 30 -16.45 6.31 9.08
CA VAL A 30 -16.90 7.18 10.19
C VAL A 30 -15.83 7.20 11.29
N GLN A 31 -15.26 6.04 11.64
CA GLN A 31 -14.16 5.98 12.61
C GLN A 31 -12.96 6.79 12.11
N LEU A 32 -12.57 6.65 10.84
CA LEU A 32 -11.47 7.43 10.26
C LEU A 32 -11.74 8.93 10.29
N GLN A 33 -12.95 9.37 9.95
CA GLN A 33 -13.34 10.78 9.98
C GLN A 33 -13.21 11.35 11.40
N ASN A 34 -13.73 10.63 12.40
CA ASN A 34 -13.68 11.05 13.78
C ASN A 34 -12.23 11.16 14.29
N VAL A 35 -11.39 10.15 13.98
CA VAL A 35 -9.98 10.16 14.38
C VAL A 35 -9.23 11.32 13.72
N ILE A 36 -9.42 11.54 12.43
CA ILE A 36 -8.75 12.66 11.74
C ILE A 36 -9.22 14.00 12.30
N GLN A 37 -10.52 14.17 12.54
CA GLN A 37 -11.05 15.38 13.14
C GLN A 37 -10.49 15.63 14.55
N GLN A 38 -10.41 14.59 15.37
CA GLN A 38 -9.83 14.66 16.70
C GLN A 38 -8.33 15.01 16.65
N PHE A 39 -7.56 14.36 15.77
CA PHE A 39 -6.13 14.61 15.59
C PHE A 39 -5.85 16.03 15.08
N VAL A 40 -6.61 16.48 14.08
CA VAL A 40 -6.40 17.80 13.47
C VAL A 40 -6.82 18.92 14.42
N GLY A 41 -7.98 18.81 15.09
CA GLY A 41 -8.53 19.92 15.88
C GLY A 41 -8.62 21.18 15.02
N GLU A 42 -7.94 22.24 15.43
CA GLU A 42 -7.83 23.51 14.69
C GLU A 42 -6.63 23.54 13.72
N ARG A 43 -5.82 22.49 13.66
CA ARG A 43 -4.61 22.40 12.83
C ARG A 43 -4.96 21.93 11.40
N ALA A 44 -4.08 22.17 10.45
CA ALA A 44 -4.19 21.61 9.10
C ALA A 44 -3.55 20.21 9.02
N LEU A 45 -4.20 19.27 8.33
CA LEU A 45 -3.60 17.99 7.99
C LEU A 45 -2.69 18.16 6.78
N SER A 46 -1.39 17.99 6.95
CA SER A 46 -0.41 18.14 5.87
C SER A 46 -0.08 16.84 5.16
N LEU A 47 -0.14 15.69 5.88
CA LEU A 47 0.23 14.39 5.36
C LEU A 47 -0.66 13.30 5.96
N LEU A 48 -1.22 12.44 5.11
CA LEU A 48 -1.92 11.22 5.47
C LEU A 48 -1.26 10.03 4.79
N ILE A 49 -0.80 9.04 5.57
CA ILE A 49 -0.17 7.81 5.04
C ILE A 49 -1.05 6.62 5.36
N ASN A 50 -1.56 5.94 4.33
CA ASN A 50 -2.25 4.67 4.49
C ASN A 50 -1.29 3.50 4.31
N CYS A 51 -0.92 2.88 5.42
CA CYS A 51 -0.13 1.65 5.48
C CYS A 51 -0.99 0.39 5.65
N ALA A 52 -2.30 0.54 5.84
CA ALA A 52 -3.18 -0.60 6.05
C ALA A 52 -3.23 -1.51 4.81
N GLY A 53 -3.15 -2.80 5.05
CA GLY A 53 -3.23 -3.81 3.99
C GLY A 53 -3.34 -5.21 4.57
N SER A 54 -4.17 -6.03 3.93
CA SER A 54 -4.34 -7.45 4.20
C SER A 54 -3.70 -8.26 3.08
N TYR A 55 -3.17 -9.40 3.43
CA TYR A 55 -2.64 -10.42 2.55
C TYR A 55 -3.17 -11.76 3.03
N ALA A 56 -3.75 -12.54 2.15
CA ALA A 56 -4.00 -13.96 2.31
C ALA A 56 -3.28 -14.70 1.19
N GLU A 57 -2.85 -15.92 1.46
CA GLU A 57 -2.22 -16.75 0.46
C GLU A 57 -3.32 -17.28 -0.49
N ASP A 58 -3.45 -16.63 -1.63
CA ASP A 58 -4.44 -16.96 -2.65
C ASP A 58 -3.80 -17.70 -3.82
N VAL A 59 -3.14 -18.80 -3.51
CA VAL A 59 -2.64 -19.70 -4.55
C VAL A 59 -3.81 -20.54 -5.03
N ALA A 60 -4.39 -20.11 -6.16
CA ALA A 60 -5.38 -20.84 -6.97
C ALA A 60 -6.37 -21.71 -6.14
N ASP A 61 -7.58 -21.29 -6.01
CA ASP A 61 -8.73 -22.00 -5.43
C ASP A 61 -8.79 -22.18 -3.89
N ASP A 62 -7.81 -21.71 -3.12
CA ASP A 62 -7.73 -21.95 -1.67
C ASP A 62 -8.09 -20.73 -0.80
N ILE A 63 -8.43 -19.58 -1.39
CA ILE A 63 -8.85 -18.44 -0.58
C ILE A 63 -10.33 -18.57 -0.16
N SER A 64 -10.59 -18.49 1.13
CA SER A 64 -11.98 -18.48 1.61
C SER A 64 -12.71 -17.19 1.21
N TYR A 65 -14.04 -17.25 1.16
CA TYR A 65 -14.86 -16.06 0.86
C TYR A 65 -14.59 -14.95 1.87
N GLU A 66 -14.48 -15.26 3.14
CA GLU A 66 -14.24 -14.33 4.23
C GLU A 66 -12.88 -13.62 4.09
N GLU A 67 -11.82 -14.35 3.74
CA GLU A 67 -10.49 -13.79 3.48
C GLU A 67 -10.49 -12.91 2.23
N ALA A 68 -11.16 -13.33 1.17
CA ALA A 68 -11.30 -12.55 -0.05
C ALA A 68 -12.01 -11.22 0.23
N VAL A 69 -13.14 -11.25 0.93
CA VAL A 69 -13.92 -10.06 1.32
C VAL A 69 -13.08 -9.16 2.23
N ALA A 70 -12.42 -9.70 3.25
CA ALA A 70 -11.58 -8.93 4.17
C ALA A 70 -10.43 -8.24 3.42
N MET A 71 -9.82 -8.92 2.44
CA MET A 71 -8.76 -8.35 1.60
C MET A 71 -9.29 -7.21 0.71
N LEU A 72 -10.44 -7.38 0.06
CA LEU A 72 -11.07 -6.34 -0.76
C LEU A 72 -11.45 -5.12 0.10
N GLN A 73 -12.07 -5.35 1.25
CA GLN A 73 -12.46 -4.28 2.17
C GLN A 73 -11.23 -3.51 2.69
N THR A 74 -10.20 -4.21 3.15
CA THR A 74 -9.01 -3.54 3.69
C THR A 74 -8.20 -2.83 2.61
N ASN A 75 -7.90 -3.53 1.49
CA ASN A 75 -6.97 -3.01 0.50
C ASN A 75 -7.61 -1.97 -0.42
N ILE A 76 -8.86 -2.17 -0.84
CA ILE A 76 -9.54 -1.28 -1.78
C ILE A 76 -10.39 -0.26 -1.04
N MET A 77 -11.38 -0.71 -0.27
CA MET A 77 -12.28 0.23 0.42
C MET A 77 -11.52 1.06 1.45
N GLY A 78 -10.58 0.47 2.20
CA GLY A 78 -9.72 1.21 3.11
C GLY A 78 -8.89 2.28 2.42
N ALA A 79 -8.37 2.02 1.23
CA ALA A 79 -7.65 3.03 0.45
C ALA A 79 -8.58 4.16 -0.01
N VAL A 80 -9.78 3.83 -0.50
CA VAL A 80 -10.80 4.83 -0.89
C VAL A 80 -11.22 5.67 0.32
N ASN A 81 -11.49 5.05 1.46
CA ASN A 81 -11.85 5.75 2.69
C ASN A 81 -10.75 6.75 3.09
N CYS A 82 -9.48 6.34 3.07
CA CYS A 82 -8.35 7.23 3.35
C CYS A 82 -8.27 8.41 2.36
N LEU A 83 -8.50 8.16 1.06
CA LEU A 83 -8.53 9.21 0.05
C LEU A 83 -9.67 10.22 0.31
N GLU A 84 -10.87 9.75 0.65
CA GLU A 84 -12.03 10.62 0.90
C GLU A 84 -11.89 11.42 2.19
N VAL A 85 -11.43 10.81 3.29
CA VAL A 85 -11.23 11.55 4.53
C VAL A 85 -10.06 12.54 4.40
N GLY A 86 -8.97 12.16 3.72
CA GLY A 86 -7.86 13.07 3.42
C GLY A 86 -8.30 14.22 2.52
N ARG A 87 -9.10 13.97 1.48
CA ARG A 87 -9.70 15.00 0.63
C ARG A 87 -10.50 16.00 1.45
N LYS A 88 -11.39 15.52 2.32
CA LYS A 88 -12.21 16.40 3.18
C LYS A 88 -11.35 17.25 4.12
N ALA A 89 -10.31 16.65 4.73
CA ALA A 89 -9.46 17.35 5.69
C ALA A 89 -8.50 18.35 5.03
N MET A 90 -8.16 18.17 3.74
CA MET A 90 -7.14 18.94 3.02
C MET A 90 -7.71 19.86 1.93
N CYS A 91 -9.01 19.84 1.65
CA CYS A 91 -9.58 20.54 0.48
C CYS A 91 -9.38 22.06 0.47
N HIS A 92 -9.17 22.67 1.64
CA HIS A 92 -8.93 24.12 1.78
C HIS A 92 -7.45 24.47 2.03
N THR A 93 -6.64 23.51 2.47
CA THR A 93 -5.25 23.76 2.90
C THR A 93 -4.23 23.13 1.96
N GLY A 94 -4.66 22.24 1.07
CA GLY A 94 -3.77 21.36 0.36
C GLY A 94 -3.13 20.33 1.28
N GLY A 95 -2.26 19.48 0.74
CA GLY A 95 -1.56 18.46 1.50
C GLY A 95 -1.08 17.30 0.64
N GLN A 96 -0.83 16.15 1.28
CA GLN A 96 -0.40 14.96 0.57
C GLN A 96 -1.02 13.70 1.17
N ILE A 97 -1.52 12.81 0.30
CA ILE A 97 -1.99 11.47 0.68
C ILE A 97 -1.06 10.44 0.06
N VAL A 98 -0.62 9.48 0.87
CA VAL A 98 0.31 8.41 0.49
C VAL A 98 -0.39 7.07 0.64
N LEU A 99 -0.37 6.24 -0.40
CA LEU A 99 -0.95 4.90 -0.39
C LEU A 99 0.13 3.84 -0.59
N LEU A 100 0.12 2.80 0.24
CA LEU A 100 0.98 1.64 0.06
C LEU A 100 0.29 0.59 -0.83
N ALA A 101 0.79 0.48 -2.07
CA ALA A 101 0.46 -0.58 -3.00
C ALA A 101 1.46 -1.76 -2.88
N SER A 102 1.85 -2.34 -3.98
CA SER A 102 2.91 -3.35 -4.12
C SER A 102 3.42 -3.36 -5.56
N ILE A 103 4.66 -3.75 -5.74
CA ILE A 103 5.23 -3.96 -7.06
C ILE A 103 4.51 -5.08 -7.84
N SER A 104 3.87 -6.02 -7.14
CA SER A 104 3.06 -7.07 -7.77
C SER A 104 1.90 -6.48 -8.60
N GLY A 105 1.32 -5.34 -8.17
CA GLY A 105 0.24 -4.68 -8.88
C GLY A 105 0.64 -3.95 -10.17
N ILE A 106 1.93 -3.94 -10.54
CA ILE A 106 2.42 -3.29 -11.76
C ILE A 106 2.12 -4.12 -13.01
N LEU A 107 2.28 -5.44 -12.92
CA LEU A 107 2.03 -6.34 -14.04
C LEU A 107 0.56 -6.77 -14.06
N ASP A 108 0.00 -6.87 -15.28
CA ASP A 108 -1.35 -7.37 -15.51
C ASP A 108 -1.29 -8.68 -16.31
N TYR A 109 -1.74 -9.75 -15.68
CA TYR A 109 -1.86 -11.06 -16.32
C TYR A 109 -3.03 -11.84 -15.70
N PRO A 110 -3.72 -12.69 -16.46
CA PRO A 110 -4.98 -13.32 -16.03
C PRO A 110 -4.88 -14.10 -14.72
N GLU A 111 -3.83 -14.89 -14.57
CA GLU A 111 -3.62 -15.79 -13.41
C GLU A 111 -2.99 -15.08 -12.19
N SER A 112 -2.99 -13.75 -12.17
CA SER A 112 -2.48 -13.02 -11.02
C SER A 112 -3.43 -13.14 -9.83
N SER A 113 -2.85 -13.28 -8.64
CA SER A 113 -3.57 -13.46 -7.38
C SER A 113 -4.53 -12.32 -7.05
N LEU A 114 -5.55 -12.58 -6.22
CA LEU A 114 -6.48 -11.56 -5.74
C LEU A 114 -5.73 -10.40 -5.05
N TYR A 115 -4.71 -10.72 -4.24
CA TYR A 115 -3.84 -9.70 -3.64
C TYR A 115 -3.23 -8.78 -4.70
N THR A 116 -2.65 -9.36 -5.77
CA THR A 116 -2.08 -8.62 -6.89
C THR A 116 -3.13 -7.70 -7.54
N LYS A 117 -4.34 -8.22 -7.78
CA LYS A 117 -5.46 -7.44 -8.34
C LYS A 117 -5.84 -6.28 -7.41
N THR A 118 -5.93 -6.50 -6.08
CA THR A 118 -6.23 -5.41 -5.14
C THR A 118 -5.14 -4.33 -5.15
N LYS A 119 -3.85 -4.71 -5.18
CA LYS A 119 -2.75 -3.73 -5.20
C LYS A 119 -2.66 -2.98 -6.52
N ARG A 120 -3.03 -3.60 -7.65
CA ARG A 120 -3.21 -2.92 -8.93
C ARG A 120 -4.37 -1.92 -8.87
N SER A 121 -5.51 -2.31 -8.30
CA SER A 121 -6.66 -1.42 -8.12
C SER A 121 -6.30 -0.19 -7.30
N VAL A 122 -5.53 -0.34 -6.23
CA VAL A 122 -5.04 0.81 -5.43
C VAL A 122 -4.22 1.79 -6.29
N ILE A 123 -3.33 1.30 -7.16
CA ILE A 123 -2.54 2.16 -8.06
C ILE A 123 -3.47 2.92 -9.02
N GLN A 124 -4.43 2.24 -9.64
CA GLN A 124 -5.37 2.85 -10.59
C GLN A 124 -6.31 3.86 -9.94
N ILE A 125 -6.82 3.55 -8.74
CA ILE A 125 -7.64 4.46 -7.95
C ILE A 125 -6.83 5.70 -7.57
N ALA A 126 -5.59 5.53 -7.10
CA ALA A 126 -4.69 6.64 -6.78
C ALA A 126 -4.46 7.56 -7.99
N ASP A 127 -4.33 7.00 -9.21
CA ASP A 127 -4.17 7.79 -10.44
C ASP A 127 -5.42 8.60 -10.77
N ALA A 128 -6.62 8.05 -10.56
CA ALA A 128 -7.87 8.78 -10.74
C ALA A 128 -8.00 9.94 -9.73
N TYR A 129 -7.75 9.67 -8.45
CA TYR A 129 -7.80 10.70 -7.40
C TYR A 129 -6.70 11.75 -7.56
N ARG A 130 -5.52 11.41 -8.06
CA ARG A 130 -4.45 12.38 -8.33
C ARG A 130 -4.88 13.46 -9.31
N ARG A 131 -5.62 13.08 -10.36
CA ARG A 131 -6.18 14.05 -11.31
C ARG A 131 -7.30 14.89 -10.66
N ALA A 132 -8.19 14.24 -9.94
CA ALA A 132 -9.35 14.90 -9.33
C ALA A 132 -8.96 15.88 -8.20
N LEU A 133 -7.90 15.58 -7.44
CA LEU A 133 -7.50 16.35 -6.25
C LEU A 133 -6.43 17.41 -6.54
N ARG A 134 -5.83 17.40 -7.73
CA ARG A 134 -4.85 18.41 -8.13
C ARG A 134 -5.34 19.87 -7.99
N PRO A 135 -6.59 20.22 -8.35
CA PRO A 135 -7.09 21.59 -8.18
C PRO A 135 -7.14 22.07 -6.73
N TYR A 136 -7.22 21.14 -5.78
CA TYR A 136 -7.23 21.44 -4.33
C TYR A 136 -5.82 21.49 -3.70
N GLY A 137 -4.76 21.42 -4.50
CA GLY A 137 -3.39 21.39 -3.98
C GLY A 137 -3.03 20.10 -3.22
N ILE A 138 -3.81 19.02 -3.40
CA ILE A 138 -3.57 17.73 -2.74
C ILE A 138 -2.75 16.83 -3.67
N ALA A 139 -1.54 16.46 -3.24
CA ALA A 139 -0.70 15.51 -3.93
C ALA A 139 -1.06 14.08 -3.52
N ILE A 140 -1.03 13.14 -4.48
CA ILE A 140 -1.18 11.70 -4.20
C ILE A 140 0.12 10.99 -4.58
N THR A 141 0.72 10.32 -3.62
CA THR A 141 1.91 9.47 -3.82
C THR A 141 1.54 8.01 -3.62
N THR A 142 1.83 7.18 -4.60
CA THR A 142 1.65 5.74 -4.49
C THR A 142 3.01 5.08 -4.31
N ILE A 143 3.16 4.28 -3.27
CA ILE A 143 4.38 3.53 -2.98
C ILE A 143 4.15 2.07 -3.35
N ALA A 144 4.94 1.53 -4.25
CA ALA A 144 4.87 0.13 -4.68
C ALA A 144 6.21 -0.57 -4.38
N PRO A 145 6.39 -1.05 -3.14
CA PRO A 145 7.61 -1.73 -2.74
C PRO A 145 7.70 -3.13 -3.36
N GLY A 146 8.93 -3.58 -3.61
CA GLY A 146 9.26 -4.99 -3.76
C GLY A 146 9.34 -5.68 -2.40
N TYR A 147 10.26 -6.63 -2.27
CA TYR A 147 10.45 -7.35 -1.00
C TYR A 147 11.23 -6.50 -0.01
N VAL A 148 10.61 -6.21 1.14
CA VAL A 148 11.23 -5.53 2.28
C VAL A 148 11.37 -6.53 3.42
N ASN A 149 12.55 -6.65 4.00
CA ASN A 149 12.86 -7.58 5.08
C ASN A 149 12.20 -7.16 6.41
N THR A 150 10.87 -7.27 6.46
CA THR A 150 10.04 -7.02 7.65
C THR A 150 9.79 -8.29 8.43
N GLN A 151 9.44 -8.17 9.71
CA GLN A 151 9.03 -9.33 10.52
C GLN A 151 7.87 -10.07 9.84
N LYS A 152 6.85 -9.35 9.37
CA LYS A 152 5.71 -9.95 8.66
C LYS A 152 6.12 -10.76 7.43
N LEU A 153 7.11 -10.30 6.65
CA LEU A 153 7.59 -11.08 5.49
C LEU A 153 8.32 -12.34 5.93
N ARG A 154 9.09 -12.27 7.03
CA ARG A 154 9.76 -13.44 7.61
C ARG A 154 8.75 -14.47 8.10
N ASP A 155 7.73 -14.04 8.83
CA ASP A 155 6.69 -14.92 9.38
C ASP A 155 5.94 -15.66 8.25
N LEU A 156 5.57 -14.93 7.17
CA LEU A 156 4.90 -15.50 5.99
C LEU A 156 5.77 -16.48 5.19
N ASN A 157 7.10 -16.49 5.38
CA ASN A 157 8.02 -17.35 4.63
C ASN A 157 8.84 -18.27 5.54
N HIS A 158 8.39 -18.54 6.77
CA HIS A 158 9.08 -19.40 7.75
C HIS A 158 10.56 -19.01 7.93
N ASN A 159 10.86 -17.71 7.91
CA ASN A 159 12.20 -17.10 7.93
C ASN A 159 13.11 -17.41 6.72
N ASP A 160 12.63 -18.12 5.69
CA ASP A 160 13.39 -18.33 4.44
C ASP A 160 13.06 -17.25 3.41
N LEU A 161 13.98 -16.30 3.26
CA LEU A 161 13.87 -15.22 2.26
C LEU A 161 14.80 -15.44 1.05
N SER A 162 15.45 -16.59 0.92
CA SER A 162 16.42 -16.89 -0.14
C SER A 162 15.81 -16.77 -1.55
N LYS A 163 14.53 -17.07 -1.69
CA LYS A 163 13.78 -16.96 -2.95
C LYS A 163 13.20 -15.57 -3.24
N LYS A 164 13.48 -14.55 -2.39
CA LYS A 164 12.96 -13.19 -2.56
C LYS A 164 14.01 -12.30 -3.25
N PRO A 165 13.90 -12.06 -4.58
CA PRO A 165 14.91 -11.30 -5.31
C PRO A 165 14.90 -9.84 -4.89
N PHE A 166 16.10 -9.23 -4.87
CA PHE A 166 16.28 -7.80 -4.60
C PHE A 166 15.69 -7.34 -3.26
N LEU A 167 15.83 -8.19 -2.23
CA LEU A 167 15.38 -7.88 -0.87
C LEU A 167 16.09 -6.62 -0.35
N VAL A 168 15.31 -5.69 0.23
CA VAL A 168 15.83 -4.47 0.86
C VAL A 168 15.57 -4.46 2.35
N THR A 169 16.40 -3.75 3.11
CA THR A 169 16.17 -3.55 4.55
C THR A 169 15.04 -2.54 4.80
N GLU A 170 14.45 -2.58 6.01
CA GLU A 170 13.46 -1.59 6.43
C GLU A 170 14.02 -0.17 6.37
N ALA A 171 15.27 0.04 6.83
CA ALA A 171 15.93 1.34 6.78
C ALA A 171 16.11 1.87 5.34
N GLN A 172 16.41 0.99 4.38
CA GLN A 172 16.46 1.37 2.96
C GLN A 172 15.07 1.75 2.44
N ALA A 173 14.05 0.95 2.77
CA ALA A 173 12.68 1.21 2.37
C ALA A 173 12.19 2.56 2.92
N VAL A 174 12.44 2.84 4.19
CA VAL A 174 12.08 4.12 4.82
C VAL A 174 12.74 5.31 4.11
N ARG A 175 14.05 5.21 3.78
CA ARG A 175 14.73 6.28 3.04
C ARG A 175 14.10 6.55 1.66
N GLU A 176 13.86 5.50 0.88
CA GLU A 176 13.23 5.62 -0.45
C GLU A 176 11.82 6.23 -0.36
N ILE A 177 11.02 5.79 0.63
CA ILE A 177 9.67 6.27 0.86
C ILE A 177 9.69 7.74 1.29
N THR A 178 10.53 8.11 2.27
CA THR A 178 10.64 9.48 2.76
C THR A 178 11.05 10.43 1.63
N GLN A 179 12.03 10.05 0.82
CA GLN A 179 12.44 10.84 -0.34
C GLN A 179 11.28 11.03 -1.33
N ALA A 180 10.52 9.96 -1.64
CA ALA A 180 9.40 10.04 -2.56
C ALA A 180 8.26 10.94 -2.04
N ILE A 181 8.03 10.93 -0.73
CA ILE A 181 7.06 11.81 -0.06
C ILE A 181 7.54 13.27 -0.17
N THR A 182 8.79 13.56 0.17
CA THR A 182 9.36 14.90 0.07
C THR A 182 9.30 15.46 -1.35
N GLU A 183 9.59 14.62 -2.35
CA GLU A 183 9.55 15.00 -3.77
C GLU A 183 8.12 14.95 -4.37
N LYS A 184 7.11 14.57 -3.60
CA LYS A 184 5.71 14.38 -4.04
C LYS A 184 5.62 13.51 -5.30
N LYS A 185 6.43 12.45 -5.38
CA LYS A 185 6.42 11.52 -6.52
C LYS A 185 5.04 10.90 -6.69
N ALA A 186 4.54 10.88 -7.93
CA ALA A 186 3.26 10.25 -8.25
C ALA A 186 3.29 8.75 -7.95
N LEU A 187 4.38 8.05 -8.33
CA LEU A 187 4.57 6.62 -8.11
C LEU A 187 6.05 6.34 -7.80
N LEU A 188 6.28 5.65 -6.69
CA LEU A 188 7.59 5.10 -6.34
C LEU A 188 7.55 3.58 -6.52
N LEU A 189 8.46 3.06 -7.37
CA LEU A 189 8.77 1.63 -7.48
C LEU A 189 10.18 1.41 -6.96
N PHE A 190 10.37 0.55 -5.99
CA PHE A 190 11.69 0.20 -5.47
C PHE A 190 11.79 -1.28 -5.08
N PRO A 191 13.00 -1.86 -5.03
CA PRO A 191 14.28 -1.27 -5.41
C PRO A 191 14.42 -1.05 -6.93
N LYS A 192 15.47 -0.30 -7.33
CA LYS A 192 15.69 0.06 -8.73
C LYS A 192 15.75 -1.13 -9.68
N GLN A 193 16.39 -2.23 -9.24
CA GLN A 193 16.49 -3.46 -10.03
C GLN A 193 15.12 -4.06 -10.33
N MET A 194 14.24 -4.11 -9.31
CA MET A 194 12.87 -4.60 -9.46
C MET A 194 12.04 -3.67 -10.38
N LYS A 195 12.21 -2.35 -10.25
CA LYS A 195 11.58 -1.37 -11.16
C LYS A 195 11.91 -1.64 -12.62
N TRP A 196 13.19 -1.85 -12.94
CA TRP A 196 13.60 -2.15 -14.31
C TRP A 196 13.07 -3.49 -14.80
N LEU A 197 13.10 -4.51 -13.95
CA LEU A 197 12.51 -5.82 -14.27
C LEU A 197 11.01 -5.68 -14.59
N MET A 198 10.24 -4.99 -13.73
CA MET A 198 8.80 -4.78 -13.96
C MET A 198 8.54 -4.00 -15.24
N ARG A 199 9.35 -2.98 -15.51
CA ARG A 199 9.26 -2.20 -16.75
C ARG A 199 9.51 -3.06 -17.98
N PHE A 200 10.54 -3.90 -17.96
CA PHE A 200 10.81 -4.84 -19.05
C PHE A 200 9.65 -5.81 -19.25
N LEU A 201 9.18 -6.42 -18.17
CA LEU A 201 8.06 -7.38 -18.23
C LEU A 201 6.76 -6.72 -18.71
N SER A 202 6.52 -5.44 -18.43
CA SER A 202 5.30 -4.75 -18.86
C SER A 202 5.17 -4.55 -20.38
N TYR A 203 6.26 -4.70 -21.12
CA TYR A 203 6.22 -4.70 -22.60
C TYR A 203 5.90 -6.08 -23.20
N MET A 204 5.86 -7.12 -22.36
CA MET A 204 5.55 -8.48 -22.85
C MET A 204 4.04 -8.68 -23.03
N PRO A 205 3.61 -9.40 -24.10
CA PRO A 205 2.23 -9.81 -24.20
C PRO A 205 1.76 -10.63 -23.02
N SER A 206 0.49 -10.47 -22.62
CA SER A 206 -0.08 -11.09 -21.41
C SER A 206 0.08 -12.61 -21.38
N PHE A 207 -0.04 -13.30 -22.52
CA PHE A 207 0.14 -14.75 -22.60
C PHE A 207 1.58 -15.19 -22.29
N VAL A 208 2.60 -14.37 -22.63
CA VAL A 208 4.00 -14.62 -22.27
C VAL A 208 4.21 -14.42 -20.79
N LEU A 209 3.66 -13.33 -20.24
CA LEU A 209 3.70 -13.05 -18.80
C LEU A 209 3.05 -14.18 -17.99
N SER A 210 1.86 -14.63 -18.39
CA SER A 210 1.16 -15.74 -17.75
C SER A 210 2.05 -16.98 -17.69
N LYS A 211 2.68 -17.35 -18.81
CA LYS A 211 3.56 -18.53 -18.86
C LYS A 211 4.80 -18.41 -17.97
N ILE A 212 5.41 -17.22 -17.88
CA ILE A 212 6.56 -16.94 -17.03
C ILE A 212 6.15 -16.99 -15.55
N MET A 213 5.05 -16.32 -15.20
CA MET A 213 4.59 -16.20 -13.82
C MET A 213 4.00 -17.52 -13.30
N TYR A 214 3.29 -18.28 -14.14
CA TYR A 214 2.76 -19.60 -13.80
C TYR A 214 3.88 -20.60 -13.45
N LYS A 215 4.93 -20.68 -14.28
CA LYS A 215 6.10 -21.50 -13.95
C LYS A 215 6.70 -21.13 -12.60
N LYS A 216 6.82 -19.82 -12.29
CA LYS A 216 7.37 -19.35 -11.02
C LYS A 216 6.52 -19.77 -9.83
N ALA A 217 5.20 -19.70 -9.92
CA ALA A 217 4.27 -20.12 -8.87
C ALA A 217 4.39 -21.64 -8.57
N HIS A 218 4.56 -22.46 -9.60
CA HIS A 218 4.74 -23.92 -9.43
C HIS A 218 6.09 -24.32 -8.86
N TYR A 219 7.17 -23.58 -9.17
CA TYR A 219 8.50 -23.84 -8.59
C TYR A 219 8.61 -23.41 -7.13
N MET A 220 7.77 -22.51 -6.67
CA MET A 220 7.74 -22.10 -5.25
C MET A 220 6.94 -23.06 -4.36
N LYS A 221 6.15 -23.99 -4.94
CA LYS A 221 5.38 -25.02 -4.22
C LYS A 221 6.15 -26.33 -4.00
N LYS A 222 7.30 -26.53 -4.56
CA LYS A 222 8.22 -27.66 -4.33
C LYS A 222 9.40 -27.20 -3.48
#